data_10b4419f56ac08065001f999725f9fb4
#
_entry.id   10b4419f56ac08065001f999725f9fb4
#
_cell.length_a   1.000
_cell.length_b   1.000
_cell.length_c   1.000
_cell.angle_alpha   90.00
_cell.angle_beta   90.00
_cell.angle_gamma   90.00
#
_symmetry.space_group_name_H-M   'P 1'
#
loop_
_entity.id
_entity.type
_entity.pdbx_description
1 polymer ?
#
loop_
_entity_poly.entity_id
_entity_poly.type
_entity_poly.pdbx_seq_one_letter_code
_entity_poly.pdbx_strand_id
1 'polypeptide(L)'
;MTLVSTAARGATRHPLLWVALTLSLLLNLCFVAGALWIRIQGPPLPASPAERLQRIGAELALDPQQRQAFDQYSENVRAHMQRMRDTVEPLMTAAWSELAKPDADQATAARLFDEDGQARRSLQRELLTPTLTLLATLSAKQRAKFVELFHQRPRSWGQPPQRGSH
;
A
#
# COMPACT_ATOMS: atom_id res chain seq x y z
N MET A 1 5.48 -7.91 -82.62
CA MET A 1 6.13 -6.89 -81.81
C MET A 1 5.10 -6.44 -80.75
N THR A 2 5.17 -7.04 -79.59
CA THR A 2 4.25 -6.79 -78.46
C THR A 2 5.03 -6.11 -77.36
N LEU A 3 4.74 -4.83 -77.13
CA LEU A 3 5.34 -4.03 -76.06
C LEU A 3 4.66 -4.39 -74.76
N VAL A 4 5.40 -5.03 -73.85
CA VAL A 4 4.98 -5.29 -72.48
C VAL A 4 5.16 -3.97 -71.64
N SER A 5 4.08 -3.33 -71.31
CA SER A 5 4.06 -2.17 -70.44
C SER A 5 4.18 -2.65 -69.00
N THR A 6 5.33 -2.39 -68.37
CA THR A 6 5.58 -2.68 -66.97
C THR A 6 4.96 -1.55 -66.15
N ALA A 7 3.77 -1.77 -65.59
CA ALA A 7 3.15 -0.86 -64.64
C ALA A 7 3.93 -0.88 -63.35
N ALA A 8 4.65 0.19 -63.07
CA ALA A 8 5.23 0.51 -61.76
C ALA A 8 4.12 0.67 -60.75
N ARG A 9 3.95 -0.32 -59.84
CA ARG A 9 3.09 -0.20 -58.67
C ARG A 9 3.70 0.82 -57.73
N GLY A 10 3.12 2.02 -57.74
CA GLY A 10 3.42 3.07 -56.77
C GLY A 10 3.19 2.54 -55.35
N ALA A 11 4.22 2.58 -54.55
CA ALA A 11 4.15 2.32 -53.12
C ALA A 11 3.20 3.33 -52.50
N THR A 12 1.95 2.94 -52.25
CA THR A 12 1.01 3.71 -51.49
C THR A 12 1.56 3.82 -50.06
N ARG A 13 2.25 4.93 -49.80
CA ARG A 13 2.65 5.32 -48.47
C ARG A 13 1.35 5.47 -47.68
N HIS A 14 1.13 4.57 -46.69
CA HIS A 14 -0.03 4.62 -45.81
C HIS A 14 0.18 5.70 -44.76
N PRO A 15 -0.14 6.98 -45.02
CA PRO A 15 0.08 8.08 -44.06
C PRO A 15 -0.66 7.83 -42.77
N LEU A 16 -1.79 7.13 -42.84
CA LEU A 16 -2.58 6.74 -41.66
C LEU A 16 -1.82 5.78 -40.72
N LEU A 17 -1.02 4.85 -41.25
CA LEU A 17 -0.20 3.94 -40.43
C LEU A 17 0.92 4.70 -39.71
N TRP A 18 1.55 5.66 -40.38
CA TRP A 18 2.58 6.50 -39.78
C TRP A 18 1.99 7.44 -38.72
N VAL A 19 0.81 8.00 -38.95
CA VAL A 19 0.08 8.81 -37.96
C VAL A 19 -0.31 7.95 -36.75
N ALA A 20 -0.83 6.77 -36.95
CA ALA A 20 -1.17 5.84 -35.88
C ALA A 20 0.06 5.42 -35.06
N LEU A 21 1.19 5.15 -35.76
CA LEU A 21 2.45 4.76 -35.09
C LEU A 21 3.02 5.92 -34.26
N THR A 22 3.03 7.15 -34.80
CA THR A 22 3.53 8.32 -34.05
C THR A 22 2.63 8.67 -32.89
N LEU A 23 1.31 8.55 -33.04
CA LEU A 23 0.37 8.76 -31.94
C LEU A 23 0.55 7.71 -30.82
N SER A 24 0.71 6.45 -31.19
CA SER A 24 1.02 5.36 -30.24
C SER A 24 2.34 5.58 -29.50
N LEU A 25 3.38 6.01 -30.21
CA LEU A 25 4.68 6.32 -29.60
C LEU A 25 4.59 7.50 -28.63
N LEU A 26 3.88 8.56 -29.01
CA LEU A 26 3.64 9.73 -28.14
C LEU A 26 2.87 9.33 -26.87
N LEU A 27 1.84 8.51 -27.02
CA LEU A 27 1.05 8.02 -25.87
C LEU A 27 1.93 7.20 -24.91
N ASN A 28 2.75 6.30 -25.43
CA ASN A 28 3.70 5.53 -24.61
C ASN A 28 4.74 6.43 -23.94
N LEU A 29 5.26 7.43 -24.63
CA LEU A 29 6.20 8.41 -24.08
C LEU A 29 5.57 9.25 -22.95
N CYS A 30 4.32 9.69 -23.13
CA CYS A 30 3.57 10.36 -22.08
C CYS A 30 3.32 9.47 -20.88
N PHE A 31 3.03 8.17 -21.11
CA PHE A 31 2.85 7.22 -20.03
C PHE A 31 4.16 6.98 -19.24
N VAL A 32 5.28 6.80 -19.94
CA VAL A 32 6.60 6.65 -19.30
C VAL A 32 7.01 7.92 -18.58
N ALA A 33 6.83 9.08 -19.21
CA ALA A 33 7.12 10.38 -18.58
C ALA A 33 6.25 10.63 -17.34
N GLY A 34 4.96 10.30 -17.41
CA GLY A 34 4.02 10.38 -16.28
C GLY A 34 4.41 9.42 -15.14
N ALA A 35 4.79 8.19 -15.47
CA ALA A 35 5.25 7.22 -14.47
C ALA A 35 6.57 7.66 -13.82
N LEU A 36 7.50 8.22 -14.61
CA LEU A 36 8.77 8.75 -14.10
C LEU A 36 8.54 10.00 -13.25
N TRP A 37 7.63 10.89 -13.66
CA TRP A 37 7.22 12.06 -12.89
C TRP A 37 6.63 11.69 -11.53
N ILE A 38 5.71 10.70 -11.50
CA ILE A 38 5.13 10.18 -10.26
C ILE A 38 6.21 9.56 -9.37
N ARG A 39 7.22 8.91 -9.95
CA ARG A 39 8.32 8.30 -9.20
C ARG A 39 9.29 9.34 -8.61
N ILE A 40 9.46 10.48 -9.26
CA ILE A 40 10.39 11.56 -8.83
C ILE A 40 9.68 12.57 -7.93
N GLN A 41 8.43 12.92 -8.24
CA GLN A 41 7.67 13.94 -7.53
C GLN A 41 6.39 13.41 -6.85
N GLY A 42 6.11 12.11 -7.01
CA GLY A 42 4.98 11.46 -6.35
C GLY A 42 5.10 11.59 -4.82
N PRO A 43 3.96 11.57 -4.11
CA PRO A 43 3.99 11.53 -2.66
C PRO A 43 4.88 10.34 -2.24
N PRO A 44 5.72 10.52 -1.21
CA PRO A 44 6.57 9.44 -0.72
C PRO A 44 5.70 8.20 -0.51
N LEU A 45 6.17 7.05 -1.01
CA LEU A 45 5.52 5.76 -0.75
C LEU A 45 5.14 5.71 0.73
N PRO A 46 3.95 5.19 1.08
CA PRO A 46 3.54 5.13 2.46
C PRO A 46 4.68 4.52 3.27
N ALA A 47 5.18 5.29 4.24
CA ALA A 47 6.31 4.90 5.06
C ALA A 47 6.06 3.48 5.59
N SER A 48 7.07 2.62 5.53
CA SER A 48 6.97 1.29 6.09
C SER A 48 6.54 1.40 7.57
N PRO A 49 5.87 0.41 8.14
CA PRO A 49 5.51 0.44 9.55
C PRO A 49 6.71 0.72 10.47
N ALA A 50 7.89 0.26 10.09
CA ALA A 50 9.14 0.53 10.82
C ALA A 50 9.55 2.01 10.74
N GLU A 51 9.52 2.62 9.56
CA GLU A 51 9.81 4.05 9.37
C GLU A 51 8.79 4.93 10.09
N ARG A 52 7.51 4.50 10.09
CA ARG A 52 6.47 5.20 10.83
C ARG A 52 6.75 5.20 12.34
N LEU A 53 7.12 4.06 12.92
CA LEU A 53 7.51 3.97 14.31
C LEU A 53 8.73 4.84 14.63
N GLN A 54 9.77 4.82 13.80
CA GLN A 54 10.94 5.67 13.97
C GLN A 54 10.57 7.15 13.99
N ARG A 55 9.71 7.58 13.08
CA ARG A 55 9.21 8.96 13.02
C ARG A 55 8.46 9.34 14.30
N ILE A 56 7.54 8.47 14.75
CA ILE A 56 6.80 8.68 16.01
C ILE A 56 7.78 8.84 17.18
N GLY A 57 8.76 7.96 17.30
CA GLY A 57 9.76 8.03 18.35
C GLY A 57 10.60 9.32 18.32
N ALA A 58 10.93 9.82 17.11
CA ALA A 58 11.64 11.08 16.96
C ALA A 58 10.78 12.29 17.36
N GLU A 59 9.49 12.29 17.02
CA GLU A 59 8.59 13.41 17.32
C GLU A 59 8.18 13.52 18.79
N LEU A 60 8.28 12.43 19.55
CA LEU A 60 7.89 12.41 20.96
C LEU A 60 8.92 13.02 21.90
N ALA A 61 10.15 13.34 21.44
CA ALA A 61 11.22 13.89 22.25
C ALA A 61 11.43 13.10 23.57
N LEU A 62 11.61 11.78 23.41
CA LEU A 62 11.72 10.83 24.51
C LEU A 62 13.03 11.00 25.29
N ASP A 63 12.99 10.94 26.62
CA ASP A 63 14.18 10.78 27.44
C ASP A 63 14.83 9.38 27.28
N PRO A 64 16.02 9.11 27.81
CA PRO A 64 16.70 7.82 27.62
C PRO A 64 15.90 6.61 28.13
N GLN A 65 15.16 6.74 29.24
CA GLN A 65 14.36 5.64 29.79
C GLN A 65 13.11 5.40 28.94
N GLN A 66 12.44 6.47 28.52
CA GLN A 66 11.31 6.42 27.60
C GLN A 66 11.72 5.86 26.23
N ARG A 67 12.92 6.18 25.76
CA ARG A 67 13.48 5.66 24.52
C ARG A 67 13.63 4.15 24.58
N GLN A 68 14.19 3.61 25.68
CA GLN A 68 14.30 2.17 25.86
C GLN A 68 12.93 1.48 25.87
N ALA A 69 11.93 2.06 26.56
CA ALA A 69 10.58 1.53 26.57
C ALA A 69 9.93 1.57 25.17
N PHE A 70 10.19 2.65 24.41
CA PHE A 70 9.69 2.78 23.05
C PHE A 70 10.36 1.79 22.07
N ASP A 71 11.65 1.53 22.22
CA ASP A 71 12.37 0.56 21.40
C ASP A 71 11.83 -0.86 21.64
N GLN A 72 11.58 -1.22 22.91
CA GLN A 72 10.95 -2.48 23.26
C GLN A 72 9.51 -2.59 22.70
N TYR A 73 8.72 -1.53 22.78
CA TYR A 73 7.42 -1.46 22.14
C TYR A 73 7.52 -1.66 20.62
N SER A 74 8.49 -1.03 19.97
CA SER A 74 8.71 -1.15 18.52
C SER A 74 9.07 -2.57 18.11
N GLU A 75 9.84 -3.30 18.92
CA GLU A 75 10.13 -4.72 18.70
C GLU A 75 8.87 -5.58 18.82
N ASN A 76 8.04 -5.34 19.85
CA ASN A 76 6.76 -6.02 20.01
C ASN A 76 5.83 -5.79 18.81
N VAL A 77 5.79 -4.56 18.29
CA VAL A 77 5.00 -4.25 17.08
C VAL A 77 5.54 -4.98 15.85
N ARG A 78 6.87 -5.03 15.66
CA ARG A 78 7.48 -5.78 14.54
C ARG A 78 7.15 -7.28 14.62
N ALA A 79 7.33 -7.87 15.81
CA ALA A 79 7.00 -9.27 16.05
C ALA A 79 5.51 -9.56 15.82
N HIS A 80 4.64 -8.65 16.26
CA HIS A 80 3.21 -8.74 16.01
C HIS A 80 2.89 -8.71 14.50
N MET A 81 3.50 -7.81 13.74
CA MET A 81 3.30 -7.74 12.29
C MET A 81 3.80 -8.97 11.56
N GLN A 82 4.86 -9.60 12.06
CA GLN A 82 5.31 -10.87 11.53
C GLN A 82 4.29 -11.97 11.80
N ARG A 83 3.81 -12.12 13.06
CA ARG A 83 2.75 -13.09 13.40
C ARG A 83 1.46 -12.85 12.59
N MET A 84 1.07 -11.60 12.35
CA MET A 84 -0.06 -11.27 11.48
C MET A 84 0.12 -11.84 10.06
N ARG A 85 1.31 -11.69 9.48
CA ARG A 85 1.62 -12.26 8.16
C ARG A 85 1.60 -13.78 8.20
N ASP A 86 2.26 -14.38 9.17
CA ASP A 86 2.44 -15.83 9.23
C ASP A 86 1.14 -16.58 9.56
N THR A 87 0.21 -15.93 10.28
CA THR A 87 -1.03 -16.57 10.74
C THR A 87 -2.24 -16.17 9.92
N VAL A 88 -2.39 -14.89 9.61
CA VAL A 88 -3.60 -14.34 9.01
C VAL A 88 -3.58 -14.40 7.48
N GLU A 89 -2.44 -14.11 6.86
CA GLU A 89 -2.31 -14.11 5.40
C GLU A 89 -2.59 -15.49 4.77
N PRO A 90 -2.11 -16.63 5.33
CA PRO A 90 -2.45 -17.95 4.82
C PRO A 90 -3.95 -18.28 4.93
N LEU A 91 -4.62 -17.90 6.03
CA LEU A 91 -6.06 -18.12 6.21
C LEU A 91 -6.88 -17.35 5.17
N MET A 92 -6.54 -16.09 4.96
CA MET A 92 -7.18 -15.26 3.93
C MET A 92 -6.93 -15.81 2.53
N THR A 93 -5.71 -16.24 2.23
CA THR A 93 -5.36 -16.85 0.95
C THR A 93 -6.14 -18.14 0.72
N ALA A 94 -6.26 -18.99 1.75
CA ALA A 94 -7.04 -20.22 1.68
C ALA A 94 -8.53 -19.93 1.45
N ALA A 95 -9.09 -18.92 2.13
CA ALA A 95 -10.49 -18.52 1.95
C ALA A 95 -10.77 -18.06 0.50
N TRP A 96 -9.92 -17.21 -0.05
CA TRP A 96 -10.05 -16.77 -1.45
C TRP A 96 -9.82 -17.91 -2.45
N SER A 97 -8.89 -18.82 -2.16
CA SER A 97 -8.65 -20.01 -2.99
C SER A 97 -9.86 -20.95 -3.00
N GLU A 98 -10.56 -21.08 -1.86
CA GLU A 98 -11.82 -21.86 -1.79
C GLU A 98 -12.90 -21.23 -2.67
N LEU A 99 -13.11 -19.91 -2.56
CA LEU A 99 -14.10 -19.20 -3.36
C LEU A 99 -13.80 -19.19 -4.87
N ALA A 100 -12.53 -19.39 -5.27
CA ALA A 100 -12.14 -19.46 -6.67
C ALA A 100 -12.43 -20.82 -7.33
N LYS A 101 -12.81 -21.84 -6.57
CA LYS A 101 -13.15 -23.16 -7.12
C LYS A 101 -14.49 -23.15 -7.84
N PRO A 102 -14.66 -23.94 -8.92
CA PRO A 102 -15.96 -24.06 -9.60
C PRO A 102 -17.09 -24.63 -8.71
N ASP A 103 -16.70 -25.42 -7.72
CA ASP A 103 -17.56 -26.11 -6.73
C ASP A 103 -17.27 -25.58 -5.30
N ALA A 104 -17.10 -24.26 -5.18
CA ALA A 104 -16.78 -23.62 -3.91
C ALA A 104 -17.74 -24.03 -2.78
N ASP A 105 -17.19 -24.53 -1.67
CA ASP A 105 -17.97 -24.87 -0.49
C ASP A 105 -18.15 -23.68 0.44
N GLN A 106 -19.40 -23.23 0.56
CA GLN A 106 -19.76 -22.09 1.39
C GLN A 106 -19.39 -22.32 2.87
N ALA A 107 -19.55 -23.53 3.39
CA ALA A 107 -19.26 -23.82 4.80
C ALA A 107 -17.75 -23.75 5.08
N THR A 108 -16.93 -24.28 4.18
CA THR A 108 -15.46 -24.19 4.27
C THR A 108 -14.99 -22.74 4.14
N ALA A 109 -15.50 -21.97 3.19
CA ALA A 109 -15.16 -20.57 3.04
C ALA A 109 -15.54 -19.76 4.30
N ALA A 110 -16.74 -19.93 4.83
CA ALA A 110 -17.21 -19.26 6.06
C ALA A 110 -16.29 -19.58 7.25
N ARG A 111 -15.95 -20.86 7.46
CA ARG A 111 -15.05 -21.29 8.54
C ARG A 111 -13.67 -20.60 8.44
N LEU A 112 -13.09 -20.54 7.24
CA LEU A 112 -11.79 -19.88 7.02
C LEU A 112 -11.84 -18.38 7.32
N PHE A 113 -12.92 -17.69 6.93
CA PHE A 113 -13.11 -16.27 7.30
C PHE A 113 -13.30 -16.08 8.81
N ASP A 114 -14.00 -16.99 9.48
CA ASP A 114 -14.15 -16.94 10.93
C ASP A 114 -12.83 -17.16 11.66
N GLU A 115 -12.02 -18.13 11.22
CA GLU A 115 -10.68 -18.40 11.74
C GLU A 115 -9.77 -17.17 11.54
N ASP A 116 -9.76 -16.55 10.36
CA ASP A 116 -9.05 -15.29 10.09
C ASP A 116 -9.50 -14.17 11.06
N GLY A 117 -10.81 -14.00 11.22
CA GLY A 117 -11.37 -13.01 12.13
C GLY A 117 -10.98 -13.25 13.59
N GLN A 118 -10.94 -14.50 14.05
CA GLN A 118 -10.51 -14.86 15.39
C GLN A 118 -9.01 -14.61 15.59
N ALA A 119 -8.19 -15.02 14.63
CA ALA A 119 -6.74 -14.78 14.67
C ALA A 119 -6.41 -13.28 14.74
N ARG A 120 -7.06 -12.45 13.92
CA ARG A 120 -6.91 -10.99 13.97
C ARG A 120 -7.27 -10.41 15.33
N ARG A 121 -8.41 -10.79 15.89
CA ARG A 121 -8.85 -10.31 17.21
C ARG A 121 -7.90 -10.72 18.33
N SER A 122 -7.39 -11.95 18.30
CA SER A 122 -6.40 -12.42 19.26
C SER A 122 -5.12 -11.61 19.20
N LEU A 123 -4.55 -11.49 18.00
CA LEU A 123 -3.33 -10.71 17.76
C LEU A 123 -3.48 -9.22 18.15
N GLN A 124 -4.63 -8.61 17.86
CA GLN A 124 -4.89 -7.22 18.26
C GLN A 124 -4.85 -7.02 19.78
N ARG A 125 -5.36 -8.00 20.56
CA ARG A 125 -5.32 -7.93 22.03
C ARG A 125 -3.90 -8.01 22.56
N GLU A 126 -3.02 -8.77 21.93
CA GLU A 126 -1.61 -8.91 22.35
C GLU A 126 -0.87 -7.57 22.37
N LEU A 127 -1.23 -6.61 21.50
CA LEU A 127 -0.63 -5.29 21.48
C LEU A 127 -1.11 -4.35 22.59
N LEU A 128 -2.22 -4.65 23.27
CA LEU A 128 -2.75 -3.76 24.32
C LEU A 128 -1.78 -3.63 25.49
N THR A 129 -1.25 -4.75 25.99
CA THR A 129 -0.33 -4.72 27.13
C THR A 129 0.95 -3.93 26.85
N PRO A 130 1.72 -4.18 25.77
CA PRO A 130 2.90 -3.39 25.47
C PRO A 130 2.58 -1.92 25.18
N THR A 131 1.40 -1.64 24.58
CA THR A 131 0.97 -0.25 24.37
C THR A 131 0.71 0.47 25.69
N LEU A 132 -0.02 -0.16 26.61
CA LEU A 132 -0.30 0.43 27.93
C LEU A 132 0.99 0.59 28.74
N THR A 133 1.92 -0.37 28.67
CA THR A 133 3.23 -0.27 29.32
C THR A 133 4.01 0.92 28.81
N LEU A 134 4.08 1.13 27.50
CA LEU A 134 4.70 2.33 26.92
C LEU A 134 3.99 3.61 27.40
N LEU A 135 2.66 3.67 27.29
CA LEU A 135 1.89 4.86 27.68
C LEU A 135 2.07 5.22 29.15
N ALA A 136 2.33 4.24 30.05
CA ALA A 136 2.61 4.49 31.45
C ALA A 136 3.92 5.27 31.68
N THR A 137 4.91 5.14 30.80
CA THR A 137 6.19 5.86 30.89
C THR A 137 6.13 7.28 30.32
N LEU A 138 5.12 7.58 29.48
CA LEU A 138 4.99 8.87 28.80
C LEU A 138 4.27 9.91 29.68
N SER A 139 4.68 11.16 29.56
CA SER A 139 3.93 12.30 30.12
C SER A 139 2.56 12.46 29.43
N ALA A 140 1.63 13.17 30.06
CA ALA A 140 0.30 13.41 29.50
C ALA A 140 0.35 14.05 28.09
N LYS A 141 1.27 15.00 27.87
CA LYS A 141 1.47 15.65 26.57
C LYS A 141 1.99 14.68 25.51
N GLN A 142 2.96 13.83 25.87
CA GLN A 142 3.51 12.82 24.98
C GLN A 142 2.49 11.74 24.64
N ARG A 143 1.66 11.31 25.60
CA ARG A 143 0.54 10.37 25.35
C ARG A 143 -0.46 10.92 24.34
N ALA A 144 -0.89 12.16 24.51
CA ALA A 144 -1.81 12.80 23.57
C ALA A 144 -1.21 12.85 22.15
N LYS A 145 0.06 13.25 22.05
CA LYS A 145 0.77 13.30 20.77
C LYS A 145 0.96 11.90 20.15
N PHE A 146 1.29 10.89 20.94
CA PHE A 146 1.41 9.51 20.48
C PHE A 146 0.11 9.02 19.86
N VAL A 147 -1.02 9.21 20.54
CA VAL A 147 -2.34 8.81 20.04
C VAL A 147 -2.69 9.57 18.77
N GLU A 148 -2.42 10.86 18.68
CA GLU A 148 -2.63 11.67 17.48
C GLU A 148 -1.84 11.13 16.30
N LEU A 149 -0.54 10.88 16.46
CA LEU A 149 0.34 10.35 15.41
C LEU A 149 -0.07 8.94 14.96
N PHE A 150 -0.59 8.12 15.87
CA PHE A 150 -1.10 6.79 15.54
C PHE A 150 -2.41 6.85 14.75
N HIS A 151 -3.30 7.81 15.04
CA HIS A 151 -4.56 8.02 14.34
C HIS A 151 -4.40 8.75 13.01
N GLN A 152 -3.31 9.45 12.76
CA GLN A 152 -3.04 10.08 11.47
C GLN A 152 -2.88 9.01 10.40
N ARG A 153 -4.01 8.59 9.79
CA ARG A 153 -3.99 7.82 8.55
C ARG A 153 -3.32 8.69 7.47
N PRO A 154 -2.49 8.10 6.61
CA PRO A 154 -2.05 8.83 5.42
C PRO A 154 -3.28 9.37 4.70
N ARG A 155 -3.38 10.68 4.54
CA ARG A 155 -4.51 11.37 3.87
C ARG A 155 -4.69 11.01 2.40
N SER A 156 -4.09 9.95 1.90
CA SER A 156 -4.01 9.61 0.47
C SER A 156 -5.17 8.80 -0.10
N TRP A 157 -6.21 8.45 0.68
CA TRP A 157 -7.35 7.71 0.15
C TRP A 157 -8.64 8.51 0.39
N GLY A 158 -9.03 9.34 -0.60
CA GLY A 158 -10.41 9.76 -0.79
C GLY A 158 -10.87 11.05 -0.12
N GLN A 159 -10.03 12.07 0.08
CA GLN A 159 -10.56 13.43 0.27
C GLN A 159 -10.61 14.14 -1.09
N PRO A 160 -11.82 14.54 -1.57
CA PRO A 160 -11.90 15.48 -2.69
C PRO A 160 -11.20 16.79 -2.28
N PRO A 161 -10.56 17.49 -3.23
CA PRO A 161 -9.92 18.78 -2.95
C PRO A 161 -10.96 19.70 -2.33
N GLN A 162 -10.68 20.22 -1.15
CA GLN A 162 -11.50 21.27 -0.54
C GLN A 162 -11.45 22.47 -1.46
N ARG A 163 -12.56 22.76 -2.16
CA ARG A 163 -12.74 24.01 -2.87
C ARG A 163 -12.67 25.12 -1.85
N GLY A 164 -11.62 25.94 -1.96
CA GLY A 164 -11.50 27.14 -1.16
C GLY A 164 -12.75 28.00 -1.35
N SER A 165 -13.45 28.25 -0.28
CA SER A 165 -14.46 29.30 -0.19
C SER A 165 -13.72 30.64 -0.20
N HIS A 166 -13.75 31.34 -1.33
CA HIS A 166 -13.53 32.79 -1.42
C HIS A 166 -14.87 33.47 -1.37
#